data_c2d619e2c570970848331854ec55b594
#
_entry.id   c2d619e2c570970848331854ec55b594
#
_cell.length_a   1.000
_cell.length_b   1.000
_cell.length_c   1.000
_cell.angle_alpha   90.00
_cell.angle_beta   90.00
_cell.angle_gamma   90.00
#
_symmetry.space_group_name_H-M   'P 1'
#
loop_
_entity.id
_entity.type
_entity.pdbx_description
1 polymer ?
#
loop_
_entity_poly.entity_id
_entity_poly.type
_entity_poly.pdbx_seq_one_letter_code
_entity_poly.pdbx_strand_id
1 'polypeptide(L)'
;MLLEVWRSAAKFDPGRGSATAWVTTLAHRRAVDRVRSVQREADRERRIAAAAVPYDEVAEAVESSLERERVRRCLGSLTELQRESVTLAYYGGYTYSQVASLLGVPGGTIKTRMRDALIRLRDCLGVAS
;
A
#
# COMPACT_ATOMS: atom_id res chain seq x y z
N MET A 1 -1.40 -16.78 6.61
CA MET A 1 -1.80 -15.55 7.30
C MET A 1 -2.39 -15.78 8.70
N LEU A 2 -3.35 -16.70 8.87
CA LEU A 2 -3.94 -17.00 10.19
C LEU A 2 -2.89 -17.46 11.22
N LEU A 3 -1.93 -18.27 10.81
CA LEU A 3 -0.81 -18.66 11.66
C LEU A 3 0.05 -17.48 12.12
N GLU A 4 0.23 -16.51 11.26
CA GLU A 4 0.99 -15.31 11.59
C GLU A 4 0.25 -14.41 12.55
N VAL A 5 -1.06 -14.25 12.38
CA VAL A 5 -1.92 -13.55 13.34
C VAL A 5 -1.81 -14.22 14.70
N TRP A 6 -1.89 -15.53 14.73
CA TRP A 6 -1.74 -16.31 15.95
C TRP A 6 -0.38 -16.11 16.63
N ARG A 7 0.71 -16.22 15.85
CA ARG A 7 2.08 -16.05 16.36
C ARG A 7 2.36 -14.62 16.82
N SER A 8 1.74 -13.64 16.19
CA SER A 8 1.95 -12.22 16.47
C SER A 8 0.92 -11.63 17.44
N ALA A 9 -0.04 -12.44 17.91
CA ALA A 9 -1.11 -11.98 18.79
C ALA A 9 -0.59 -11.32 20.07
N ALA A 10 0.53 -11.80 20.62
CA ALA A 10 1.16 -11.24 21.80
C ALA A 10 1.73 -9.83 21.58
N LYS A 11 1.96 -9.43 20.33
CA LYS A 11 2.45 -8.10 19.96
C LYS A 11 1.33 -7.07 19.79
N PHE A 12 0.08 -7.53 19.80
CA PHE A 12 -1.06 -6.65 19.70
C PHE A 12 -1.20 -5.80 20.95
N ASP A 13 -1.32 -4.50 20.76
CA ASP A 13 -1.53 -3.53 21.84
C ASP A 13 -2.87 -2.81 21.63
N PRO A 14 -3.89 -3.07 22.47
CA PRO A 14 -5.18 -2.42 22.37
C PRO A 14 -5.12 -0.88 22.50
N GLY A 15 -4.10 -0.37 23.17
CA GLY A 15 -3.87 1.08 23.32
C GLY A 15 -3.44 1.78 22.04
N ARG A 16 -2.96 1.05 21.02
CA ARG A 16 -2.49 1.59 19.75
C ARG A 16 -3.52 1.55 18.63
N GLY A 17 -4.62 0.87 18.81
CA GLY A 17 -5.66 0.74 17.81
C GLY A 17 -6.51 -0.50 17.99
N SER A 18 -7.49 -0.68 17.10
CA SER A 18 -8.37 -1.84 17.13
C SER A 18 -7.68 -3.10 16.61
N ALA A 19 -8.19 -4.26 17.03
CA ALA A 19 -7.75 -5.55 16.51
C ALA A 19 -7.94 -5.64 14.99
N THR A 20 -9.05 -5.11 14.47
CA THR A 20 -9.34 -5.07 13.03
C THR A 20 -8.27 -4.28 12.29
N ALA A 21 -7.89 -3.10 12.78
CA ALA A 21 -6.84 -2.29 12.16
C ALA A 21 -5.49 -3.00 12.18
N TRP A 22 -5.16 -3.67 13.27
CA TRP A 22 -3.91 -4.44 13.41
C TRP A 22 -3.85 -5.60 12.42
N VAL A 23 -4.92 -6.40 12.32
CA VAL A 23 -5.00 -7.53 11.38
C VAL A 23 -4.96 -7.03 9.93
N THR A 24 -5.68 -5.94 9.61
CA THR A 24 -5.68 -5.32 8.27
C THR A 24 -4.27 -4.87 7.87
N THR A 25 -3.54 -4.24 8.77
CA THR A 25 -2.16 -3.82 8.53
C THR A 25 -1.25 -5.02 8.28
N LEU A 26 -1.39 -6.08 9.06
CA LEU A 26 -0.62 -7.30 8.89
C LEU A 26 -0.91 -7.97 7.56
N ALA A 27 -2.20 -8.06 7.19
CA ALA A 27 -2.63 -8.61 5.91
C ALA A 27 -2.11 -7.79 4.72
N HIS A 28 -2.13 -6.47 4.83
CA HIS A 28 -1.61 -5.57 3.79
C HIS A 28 -0.10 -5.78 3.57
N ARG A 29 0.67 -5.85 4.64
CA ARG A 29 2.11 -6.13 4.56
C ARG A 29 2.40 -7.44 3.86
N ARG A 30 1.65 -8.48 4.22
CA ARG A 30 1.80 -9.80 3.59
C ARG A 30 1.43 -9.79 2.12
N ALA A 31 0.36 -9.09 1.76
CA ALA A 31 -0.06 -8.94 0.37
C ALA A 31 1.02 -8.21 -0.45
N VAL A 32 1.60 -7.14 0.09
CA VAL A 32 2.68 -6.39 -0.57
C VAL A 32 3.91 -7.26 -0.76
N ASP A 33 4.33 -8.01 0.26
CA ASP A 33 5.47 -8.91 0.18
C ASP A 33 5.27 -9.98 -0.90
N ARG A 34 4.06 -10.56 -0.97
CA ARG A 34 3.71 -11.56 -1.98
C ARG A 34 3.70 -10.97 -3.38
N VAL A 35 3.12 -9.79 -3.57
CA VAL A 35 3.10 -9.11 -4.88
C VAL A 35 4.53 -8.82 -5.35
N ARG A 36 5.39 -8.35 -4.47
CA ARG A 36 6.80 -8.11 -4.81
C ARG A 36 7.53 -9.39 -5.22
N SER A 37 7.28 -10.49 -4.50
CA SER A 37 7.87 -11.79 -4.82
C SER A 37 7.40 -12.29 -6.18
N VAL A 38 6.08 -12.25 -6.45
CA VAL A 38 5.48 -12.66 -7.71
C VAL A 38 5.97 -11.78 -8.87
N GLN A 39 6.08 -10.47 -8.67
CA GLN A 39 6.58 -9.56 -9.69
C GLN A 39 8.04 -9.82 -10.04
N ARG A 40 8.87 -10.13 -9.05
CA ARG A 40 10.27 -10.50 -9.30
C ARG A 40 10.38 -11.76 -10.17
N GLU A 41 9.55 -12.76 -9.91
CA GLU A 41 9.50 -13.97 -10.73
C GLU A 41 8.95 -13.69 -12.14
N ALA A 42 7.86 -12.92 -12.22
CA ALA A 42 7.26 -12.53 -13.49
C ALA A 42 8.22 -11.70 -14.35
N ASP A 43 8.99 -10.81 -13.75
CA ASP A 43 10.00 -10.01 -14.45
C ASP A 43 11.13 -10.89 -14.98
N ARG A 44 11.51 -11.94 -14.26
CA ARG A 44 12.46 -12.95 -14.75
C ARG A 44 11.89 -13.73 -15.95
N GLU A 45 10.64 -14.13 -15.87
CA GLU A 45 9.97 -14.87 -16.94
C GLU A 45 9.72 -13.99 -18.18
N ARG A 46 9.39 -12.72 -18.01
CA ARG A 46 9.22 -11.76 -19.12
C ARG A 46 10.51 -11.49 -19.89
N ARG A 47 11.65 -11.61 -19.23
CA ARG A 47 12.95 -11.53 -19.91
C ARG A 47 13.22 -12.74 -20.80
N ILE A 48 12.49 -13.83 -20.59
CA ILE A 48 12.69 -15.10 -21.30
C ILE A 48 11.62 -15.31 -22.37
N ALA A 49 10.39 -14.76 -22.20
CA ALA A 49 9.29 -14.94 -23.14
C ALA A 49 8.59 -13.60 -23.44
N ALA A 50 8.53 -13.24 -24.73
CA ALA A 50 7.63 -12.17 -25.19
C ALA A 50 6.19 -12.69 -25.06
N ALA A 51 5.50 -12.30 -23.99
CA ALA A 51 4.14 -12.75 -23.72
C ALA A 51 3.12 -12.05 -24.61
N ALA A 52 2.34 -12.82 -25.36
CA ALA A 52 1.13 -12.34 -26.01
C ALA A 52 0.02 -12.19 -24.96
N VAL A 53 -0.55 -10.99 -24.84
CA VAL A 53 -1.67 -10.72 -23.92
C VAL A 53 -2.96 -11.33 -24.49
N PRO A 54 -3.69 -12.17 -23.72
CA PRO A 54 -4.97 -12.71 -24.17
C PRO A 54 -6.01 -11.61 -24.40
N TYR A 55 -6.80 -11.74 -25.47
CA TYR A 55 -7.75 -10.73 -25.93
C TYR A 55 -8.85 -10.39 -24.94
N ASP A 56 -9.27 -11.34 -24.09
CA ASP A 56 -10.37 -11.17 -23.11
C ASP A 56 -10.02 -10.32 -21.87
N GLU A 57 -8.73 -10.03 -21.66
CA GLU A 57 -8.29 -9.21 -20.54
C GLU A 57 -8.32 -7.69 -20.85
N VAL A 58 -8.63 -7.30 -22.09
CA VAL A 58 -8.55 -5.90 -22.52
C VAL A 58 -9.57 -5.02 -21.81
N ALA A 59 -10.82 -5.49 -21.62
CA ALA A 59 -11.86 -4.72 -20.95
C ALA A 59 -11.55 -4.52 -19.46
N GLU A 60 -11.15 -5.56 -18.76
CA GLU A 60 -10.72 -5.48 -17.36
C GLU A 60 -9.46 -4.63 -17.20
N ALA A 61 -8.52 -4.74 -18.13
CA ALA A 61 -7.30 -3.95 -18.13
C ALA A 61 -7.59 -2.45 -18.33
N VAL A 62 -8.56 -2.09 -19.16
CA VAL A 62 -8.99 -0.70 -19.38
C VAL A 62 -9.66 -0.13 -18.13
N GLU A 63 -10.58 -0.86 -17.51
CA GLU A 63 -11.26 -0.44 -16.28
C GLU A 63 -10.27 -0.26 -15.14
N SER A 64 -9.39 -1.23 -14.93
CA SER A 64 -8.31 -1.16 -13.96
C SER A 64 -7.34 -0.01 -14.26
N SER A 65 -7.09 0.31 -15.53
CA SER A 65 -6.26 1.44 -15.94
C SER A 65 -6.90 2.78 -15.60
N LEU A 66 -8.22 2.92 -15.77
CA LEU A 66 -8.97 4.13 -15.40
C LEU A 66 -8.97 4.35 -13.89
N GLU A 67 -9.15 3.31 -13.11
CA GLU A 67 -9.06 3.38 -11.65
C GLU A 67 -7.66 3.77 -11.18
N ARG A 68 -6.63 3.17 -11.77
CA ARG A 68 -5.24 3.52 -11.48
C ARG A 68 -4.95 4.97 -11.81
N GLU A 69 -5.45 5.47 -12.92
CA GLU A 69 -5.29 6.86 -13.32
C GLU A 69 -5.98 7.81 -12.33
N ARG A 70 -7.16 7.43 -11.85
CA ARG A 70 -7.88 8.18 -10.82
C ARG A 70 -7.08 8.26 -9.52
N VAL A 71 -6.57 7.13 -9.05
CA VAL A 71 -5.71 7.08 -7.87
C VAL A 71 -4.44 7.89 -8.09
N ARG A 72 -3.82 7.77 -9.24
CA ARG A 72 -2.61 8.54 -9.58
C ARG A 72 -2.85 10.05 -9.54
N ARG A 73 -3.98 10.52 -10.06
CA ARG A 73 -4.37 11.93 -9.98
C ARG A 73 -4.57 12.39 -8.55
N CYS A 74 -5.22 11.56 -7.73
CA CYS A 74 -5.44 11.88 -6.32
C CYS A 74 -4.13 11.88 -5.53
N LEU A 75 -3.20 10.98 -5.84
CA LEU A 75 -1.85 11.02 -5.28
C LEU A 75 -1.11 12.30 -5.67
N GLY A 76 -1.34 12.79 -6.89
CA GLY A 76 -0.79 14.05 -7.35
C GLY A 76 -1.31 15.28 -6.60
N SER A 77 -2.49 15.19 -5.97
CA SER A 77 -3.05 16.25 -5.14
C SER A 77 -2.41 16.38 -3.75
N LEU A 78 -1.67 15.35 -3.33
CA LEU A 78 -0.95 15.37 -2.05
C LEU A 78 0.27 16.29 -2.12
N THR A 79 0.70 16.79 -0.96
CA THR A 79 2.02 17.41 -0.88
C THR A 79 3.08 16.36 -1.19
N GLU A 80 4.27 16.80 -1.59
CA GLU A 80 5.38 15.91 -1.91
C GLU A 80 5.75 15.02 -0.70
N LEU A 81 5.77 15.60 0.50
CA LEU A 81 6.05 14.87 1.74
C LEU A 81 4.97 13.84 2.07
N GLN A 82 3.70 14.18 1.85
CA GLN A 82 2.59 13.24 2.03
C GLN A 82 2.66 12.09 1.04
N ARG A 83 2.89 12.39 -0.23
CA ARG A 83 3.01 11.39 -1.30
C ARG A 83 4.15 10.42 -1.04
N GLU A 84 5.30 10.93 -0.67
CA GLU A 84 6.47 10.13 -0.34
C GLU A 84 6.18 9.16 0.81
N SER A 85 5.55 9.64 1.89
CA SER A 85 5.19 8.81 3.03
C SER A 85 4.18 7.72 2.66
N VAL A 86 3.13 8.06 1.89
CA VAL A 86 2.13 7.11 1.41
C VAL A 86 2.76 6.07 0.49
N THR A 87 3.61 6.49 -0.42
CA THR A 87 4.28 5.60 -1.38
C THR A 87 5.14 4.57 -0.65
N LEU A 88 5.92 5.00 0.32
CA LEU A 88 6.77 4.09 1.10
C LEU A 88 5.94 3.13 1.95
N ALA A 89 4.88 3.60 2.59
CA ALA A 89 4.07 2.77 3.47
C ALA A 89 3.22 1.76 2.71
N TYR A 90 2.49 2.19 1.68
CA TYR A 90 1.55 1.33 0.97
C TYR A 90 2.17 0.56 -0.20
N TYR A 91 2.90 1.23 -1.06
CA TYR A 91 3.55 0.57 -2.19
C TYR A 91 4.89 -0.07 -1.81
N GLY A 92 5.60 0.58 -0.89
CA GLY A 92 6.85 0.05 -0.37
C GLY A 92 6.68 -1.06 0.67
N GLY A 93 5.54 -1.12 1.35
CA GLY A 93 5.27 -2.08 2.41
C GLY A 93 6.04 -1.81 3.70
N TYR A 94 6.58 -0.61 3.87
CA TYR A 94 7.29 -0.22 5.08
C TYR A 94 6.33 0.13 6.21
N THR A 95 6.73 -0.17 7.45
CA THR A 95 6.02 0.31 8.63
C THR A 95 6.22 1.82 8.78
N TYR A 96 5.35 2.49 9.53
CA TYR A 96 5.53 3.93 9.80
C TYR A 96 6.86 4.23 10.50
N SER A 97 7.30 3.34 11.39
CA SER A 97 8.61 3.43 12.03
C SER A 97 9.74 3.35 11.02
N GLN A 98 9.64 2.44 10.06
CA GLN A 98 10.63 2.30 8.97
C GLN A 98 10.62 3.51 8.05
N VAL A 99 9.43 4.03 7.70
CA VAL A 99 9.30 5.26 6.90
C VAL A 99 9.95 6.43 7.61
N ALA A 100 9.71 6.58 8.91
CA ALA A 100 10.33 7.62 9.73
C ALA A 100 11.86 7.53 9.68
N SER A 101 12.40 6.33 9.82
CA SER A 101 13.86 6.09 9.74
C SER A 101 14.41 6.40 8.36
N LEU A 102 13.73 5.98 7.29
CA LEU A 102 14.16 6.24 5.91
C LEU A 102 14.16 7.72 5.57
N LEU A 103 13.18 8.46 6.04
CA LEU A 103 13.04 9.90 5.77
C LEU A 103 13.76 10.77 6.79
N GLY A 104 14.30 10.19 7.86
CA GLY A 104 15.02 10.92 8.89
C GLY A 104 14.15 11.87 9.70
N VAL A 105 12.90 11.51 9.97
CA VAL A 105 11.93 12.32 10.72
C VAL A 105 11.38 11.54 11.91
N PRO A 106 10.85 12.24 12.94
CA PRO A 106 10.21 11.57 14.07
C PRO A 106 8.98 10.73 13.65
N GLY A 107 8.74 9.63 14.34
CA GLY A 107 7.60 8.75 14.06
C GLY A 107 6.24 9.45 14.16
N GLY A 108 6.08 10.39 15.08
CA GLY A 108 4.87 11.20 15.20
C GLY A 108 4.60 12.07 13.98
N THR A 109 5.65 12.54 13.33
CA THR A 109 5.56 13.31 12.07
C THR A 109 4.99 12.45 10.95
N ILE A 110 5.45 11.19 10.83
CA ILE A 110 4.92 10.26 9.83
C ILE A 110 3.44 9.96 10.08
N LYS A 111 3.05 9.72 11.31
CA LYS A 111 1.64 9.48 11.67
C LYS A 111 0.74 10.65 11.24
N THR A 112 1.16 11.87 11.51
CA THR A 112 0.43 13.07 11.11
C THR A 112 0.36 13.21 9.59
N ARG A 113 1.47 13.02 8.89
CA ARG A 113 1.52 13.06 7.42
C ARG A 113 0.60 12.02 6.80
N MET A 114 0.63 10.80 7.32
CA MET A 114 -0.22 9.71 6.83
C MET A 114 -1.69 10.00 7.06
N ARG A 115 -2.05 10.48 8.24
CA ARG A 115 -3.42 10.87 8.55
C ARG A 115 -3.94 11.94 7.59
N ASP A 116 -3.20 13.00 7.41
CA ASP A 116 -3.59 14.11 6.53
C ASP A 116 -3.63 13.68 5.06
N ALA A 117 -2.69 12.86 4.64
CA ALA A 117 -2.66 12.30 3.30
C ALA A 117 -3.87 11.41 3.02
N LEU A 118 -4.22 10.53 3.94
CA LEU A 118 -5.37 9.62 3.78
C LEU A 118 -6.70 10.38 3.76
N ILE A 119 -6.83 11.43 4.55
CA ILE A 119 -8.01 12.33 4.51
C ILE A 119 -8.12 12.98 3.13
N ARG A 120 -7.05 13.53 2.60
CA ARG A 120 -7.02 14.12 1.26
C ARG A 120 -7.34 13.13 0.16
N LEU A 121 -6.76 11.93 0.23
CA LEU A 121 -7.05 10.88 -0.74
C LEU A 121 -8.51 10.46 -0.70
N ARG A 122 -9.06 10.27 0.47
CA ARG A 122 -10.49 9.96 0.65
C ARG A 122 -11.37 11.03 0.01
N ASP A 123 -11.09 12.27 0.28
CA ASP A 123 -11.86 13.40 -0.26
C ASP A 123 -11.73 13.49 -1.79
N CYS A 124 -10.53 13.30 -2.32
CA CYS A 124 -10.28 13.30 -3.76
C CYS A 124 -10.98 12.13 -4.47
N LEU A 125 -10.94 10.94 -3.89
CA LEU A 125 -11.58 9.75 -4.45
C LEU A 125 -13.10 9.74 -4.28
N GLY A 126 -13.64 10.61 -3.43
CA GLY A 126 -15.08 10.68 -3.16
C GLY A 126 -15.61 9.48 -2.39
N VAL A 127 -14.73 8.78 -1.64
CA VAL A 127 -15.14 7.64 -0.81
C VAL A 127 -15.78 8.15 0.47
N ALA A 128 -17.03 7.71 0.71
CA ALA A 128 -17.71 8.01 1.96
C ALA A 128 -17.04 7.29 3.13
N SER A 129 -16.86 8.00 4.22
CA SER A 129 -16.31 7.43 5.45
C SER A 129 -17.31 6.54 6.18
#